data_550031456da3cc8a7fd1154e28d00b07
#
_entry.id   550031456da3cc8a7fd1154e28d00b07
#
_cell.length_a   1.000
_cell.length_b   1.000
_cell.length_c   1.000
_cell.angle_alpha   90.00
_cell.angle_beta   90.00
_cell.angle_gamma   90.00
#
_symmetry.space_group_name_H-M   'P 1'
#
loop_
_entity.id
_entity.type
_entity.pdbx_description
1 polymer ?
#
loop_
_entity_poly.entity_id
_entity_poly.type
_entity_poly.pdbx_seq_one_letter_code
_entity_poly.pdbx_strand_id
1 'polypeptide(L)'
;MNKKLKLTKTNTLGYILILVGLLFVTVPLIRRSYKDYSARMAEKEFRQIQENRKAEDVAEETKNAEEYNEIVRNSDITVVDPFTAEDYKTSYEKFQNTNIPFAYLVIPKLDKRLPLYLDATLDHISRGVAQVDGTSIPVGGPGTRSVIAGHRGWWGDTMFLYLDQLNYGDYVYIERAEQTMRYVVSDKEVIDPYDWDKLAPRGDADIISLMTCSPFLPPRPNRLLVNCVRDETTKTIAEEFKLPGTDDYPVSQIDEVENKVSSTDKTVAMTRIATLVLAILGTLIFIIVLIRFIRRLKNTINNR
;
A
#
# COMPACT_ATOMS: atom_id res chain seq x y z
N MET A 1 41.58 35.23 21.33
CA MET A 1 40.50 35.98 22.03
C MET A 1 39.15 35.59 21.43
N ASN A 2 38.47 34.59 21.98
CA ASN A 2 37.13 34.18 21.49
C ASN A 2 36.06 35.09 22.07
N LYS A 3 35.58 36.06 21.28
CA LYS A 3 34.41 36.87 21.64
C LYS A 3 33.21 35.94 21.80
N LYS A 4 32.80 35.62 23.04
CA LYS A 4 31.55 34.89 23.32
C LYS A 4 30.39 35.72 22.82
N LEU A 5 29.84 35.38 21.67
CA LEU A 5 28.67 36.03 21.08
C LEU A 5 27.48 35.86 22.00
N LYS A 6 26.97 36.93 22.59
CA LYS A 6 25.74 36.98 23.40
C LYS A 6 24.52 36.81 22.47
N LEU A 7 23.49 36.08 22.93
CA LEU A 7 22.23 36.00 22.24
C LEU A 7 21.45 37.30 22.38
N THR A 8 21.15 37.95 21.27
CA THR A 8 20.20 39.06 21.21
C THR A 8 18.80 38.55 20.98
N LYS A 9 17.74 39.32 21.31
CA LYS A 9 16.34 38.93 21.08
C LYS A 9 16.11 38.51 19.60
N THR A 10 16.66 39.24 18.66
CA THR A 10 16.57 38.97 17.23
C THR A 10 17.23 37.64 16.84
N ASN A 11 18.45 37.37 17.38
CA ASN A 11 19.13 36.09 17.11
C ASN A 11 18.39 34.88 17.73
N THR A 12 17.77 35.06 18.90
CA THR A 12 16.96 34.02 19.53
C THR A 12 15.77 33.66 18.65
N LEU A 13 15.04 34.66 18.18
CA LEU A 13 13.91 34.48 17.26
C LEU A 13 14.35 33.74 15.98
N GLY A 14 15.49 34.14 15.40
CA GLY A 14 16.06 33.51 14.22
C GLY A 14 16.35 32.01 14.42
N TYR A 15 16.95 31.64 15.57
CA TYR A 15 17.17 30.21 15.90
C TYR A 15 15.86 29.44 16.04
N ILE A 16 14.85 30.01 16.71
CA ILE A 16 13.53 29.38 16.88
C ILE A 16 12.89 29.13 15.50
N LEU A 17 12.88 30.14 14.62
CA LEU A 17 12.30 30.00 13.28
C LEU A 17 13.01 28.94 12.45
N ILE A 18 14.35 28.87 12.50
CA ILE A 18 15.12 27.83 11.81
C ILE A 18 14.78 26.45 12.36
N LEU A 19 14.72 26.28 13.69
CA LEU A 19 14.37 25.00 14.32
C LEU A 19 12.96 24.55 13.96
N VAL A 20 11.99 25.47 14.00
CA VAL A 20 10.61 25.20 13.61
C VAL A 20 10.54 24.80 12.13
N GLY A 21 11.20 25.56 11.23
CA GLY A 21 11.25 25.24 9.81
C GLY A 21 11.87 23.87 9.53
N LEU A 22 12.97 23.52 10.23
CA LEU A 22 13.59 22.21 10.13
C LEU A 22 12.65 21.10 10.61
N LEU A 23 11.88 21.30 11.68
CA LEU A 23 10.88 20.32 12.14
C LEU A 23 9.79 20.09 11.09
N PHE A 24 9.27 21.14 10.45
CA PHE A 24 8.27 21.02 9.39
C PHE A 24 8.75 20.19 8.20
N VAL A 25 10.04 20.19 7.91
CA VAL A 25 10.63 19.42 6.81
C VAL A 25 11.02 18.02 7.28
N THR A 26 11.69 17.89 8.44
CA THR A 26 12.26 16.61 8.87
C THR A 26 11.21 15.63 9.41
N VAL A 27 10.19 16.11 10.12
CA VAL A 27 9.17 15.23 10.72
C VAL A 27 8.40 14.42 9.66
N PRO A 28 7.90 15.01 8.54
CA PRO A 28 7.26 14.23 7.48
C PRO A 28 8.19 13.19 6.84
N LEU A 29 9.46 13.54 6.62
CA LEU A 29 10.45 12.62 6.04
C LEU A 29 10.75 11.44 6.97
N ILE A 30 10.91 11.68 8.27
CA ILE A 30 11.11 10.65 9.28
C ILE A 30 9.88 9.74 9.35
N ARG A 31 8.68 10.33 9.41
CA ARG A 31 7.42 9.56 9.43
C ARG A 31 7.30 8.63 8.23
N ARG A 32 7.60 9.13 7.04
CA ARG A 32 7.56 8.33 5.81
C ARG A 32 8.55 7.16 5.89
N SER A 33 9.80 7.42 6.25
CA SER A 33 10.83 6.38 6.38
C SER A 33 10.49 5.35 7.45
N TYR A 34 9.90 5.78 8.58
CA TYR A 34 9.45 4.89 9.65
C TYR A 34 8.28 4.00 9.19
N LYS A 35 7.31 4.56 8.46
CA LYS A 35 6.20 3.79 7.91
C LYS A 35 6.66 2.74 6.90
N ASP A 36 7.58 3.09 5.99
CA ASP A 36 8.17 2.13 5.06
C ASP A 36 8.91 0.98 5.79
N TYR A 37 9.59 1.28 6.88
CA TYR A 37 10.25 0.28 7.72
C TYR A 37 9.24 -0.60 8.46
N SER A 38 8.25 0.00 9.12
CA SER A 38 7.23 -0.73 9.88
C SER A 38 6.36 -1.62 8.99
N ALA A 39 6.04 -1.17 7.77
CA ALA A 39 5.29 -1.97 6.79
C ALA A 39 6.05 -3.25 6.40
N ARG A 40 7.37 -3.18 6.20
CA ARG A 40 8.21 -4.36 5.90
C ARG A 40 8.30 -5.34 7.07
N MET A 41 8.34 -4.82 8.31
CA MET A 41 8.34 -5.67 9.49
C MET A 41 7.01 -6.38 9.66
N ALA A 42 5.89 -5.68 9.46
CA ALA A 42 4.56 -6.26 9.49
C ALA A 42 4.36 -7.32 8.39
N GLU A 43 4.89 -7.08 7.19
CA GLU A 43 4.88 -8.08 6.10
C GLU A 43 5.65 -9.34 6.48
N LYS A 44 6.85 -9.17 7.04
CA LYS A 44 7.67 -10.32 7.47
C LYS A 44 6.96 -11.14 8.55
N GLU A 45 6.34 -10.47 9.53
CA GLU A 45 5.55 -11.11 10.57
C GLU A 45 4.33 -11.85 9.97
N PHE A 46 3.62 -11.21 9.04
CA PHE A 46 2.51 -11.85 8.33
C PHE A 46 2.95 -13.12 7.61
N ARG A 47 4.06 -13.09 6.85
CA ARG A 47 4.58 -14.28 6.16
C ARG A 47 4.86 -15.41 7.14
N GLN A 48 5.51 -15.11 8.26
CA GLN A 48 5.77 -16.12 9.31
C GLN A 48 4.47 -16.71 9.89
N ILE A 49 3.44 -15.88 10.07
CA ILE A 49 2.12 -16.35 10.51
C ILE A 49 1.50 -17.26 9.43
N GLN A 50 1.55 -16.86 8.16
CA GLN A 50 0.97 -17.65 7.07
C GLN A 50 1.67 -18.99 6.87
N GLU A 51 3.01 -19.03 6.94
CA GLU A 51 3.81 -20.27 6.87
C GLU A 51 3.48 -21.27 7.99
N ASN A 52 3.02 -20.78 9.13
CA ASN A 52 2.65 -21.61 10.29
C ASN A 52 1.15 -21.95 10.36
N ARG A 53 0.33 -21.46 9.41
CA ARG A 53 -1.11 -21.79 9.38
C ARG A 53 -1.31 -23.25 8.98
N LYS A 54 -2.29 -23.89 9.61
CA LYS A 54 -2.70 -25.23 9.20
C LYS A 54 -3.40 -25.18 7.84
N ALA A 55 -3.08 -26.10 6.96
CA ALA A 55 -3.71 -26.20 5.65
C ALA A 55 -5.25 -26.34 5.73
N GLU A 56 -5.74 -27.01 6.78
CA GLU A 56 -7.18 -27.19 7.05
C GLU A 56 -7.88 -25.85 7.32
N ASP A 57 -7.27 -24.97 8.16
CA ASP A 57 -7.83 -23.65 8.49
C ASP A 57 -7.86 -22.74 7.25
N VAL A 58 -6.82 -22.82 6.41
CA VAL A 58 -6.74 -22.08 5.14
C VAL A 58 -7.80 -22.56 4.15
N ALA A 59 -8.00 -23.87 4.07
CA ALA A 59 -9.01 -24.48 3.18
C ALA A 59 -10.43 -24.10 3.62
N GLU A 60 -10.72 -24.12 4.92
CA GLU A 60 -12.02 -23.72 5.46
C GLU A 60 -12.30 -22.23 5.19
N GLU A 61 -11.31 -21.36 5.44
CA GLU A 61 -11.44 -19.91 5.16
C GLU A 61 -11.64 -19.65 3.66
N THR A 62 -10.95 -20.41 2.79
CA THR A 62 -11.12 -20.30 1.33
C THR A 62 -12.52 -20.72 0.92
N LYS A 63 -13.01 -21.84 1.44
CA LYS A 63 -14.38 -22.30 1.18
C LYS A 63 -15.43 -21.29 1.63
N ASN A 64 -15.26 -20.68 2.81
CA ASN A 64 -16.15 -19.63 3.29
C ASN A 64 -16.14 -18.40 2.36
N ALA A 65 -14.97 -18.05 1.82
CA ALA A 65 -14.83 -16.96 0.86
C ALA A 65 -15.49 -17.29 -0.48
N GLU A 66 -15.36 -18.52 -0.98
CA GLU A 66 -16.03 -18.98 -2.20
C GLU A 66 -17.55 -18.98 -2.04
N GLU A 67 -18.07 -19.49 -0.92
CA GLU A 67 -19.51 -19.44 -0.61
C GLU A 67 -20.02 -17.97 -0.56
N TYR A 68 -19.26 -17.06 0.04
CA TYR A 68 -19.59 -15.63 0.02
C TYR A 68 -19.61 -15.10 -1.41
N ASN A 69 -18.61 -15.44 -2.22
CA ASN A 69 -18.53 -15.00 -3.62
C ASN A 69 -19.70 -15.51 -4.47
N GLU A 70 -20.20 -16.70 -4.20
CA GLU A 70 -21.42 -17.21 -4.84
C GLU A 70 -22.67 -16.40 -4.46
N ILE A 71 -22.78 -16.00 -3.18
CA ILE A 71 -23.86 -15.12 -2.72
C ILE A 71 -23.78 -13.78 -3.43
N VAL A 72 -22.60 -13.15 -3.47
CA VAL A 72 -22.37 -11.85 -4.16
C VAL A 72 -22.74 -11.94 -5.63
N ARG A 73 -22.38 -13.04 -6.30
CA ARG A 73 -22.69 -13.23 -7.74
C ARG A 73 -24.18 -13.35 -8.02
N ASN A 74 -24.94 -13.95 -7.12
CA ASN A 74 -26.35 -14.30 -7.31
C ASN A 74 -27.33 -13.32 -6.65
N SER A 75 -26.85 -12.28 -5.98
CA SER A 75 -27.67 -11.34 -5.22
C SER A 75 -27.41 -9.90 -5.62
N ASP A 76 -28.45 -9.06 -5.58
CA ASP A 76 -28.30 -7.60 -5.70
C ASP A 76 -27.79 -7.05 -4.36
N ILE A 77 -26.50 -7.25 -4.08
CA ILE A 77 -25.88 -6.73 -2.86
C ILE A 77 -25.57 -5.24 -3.07
N THR A 78 -25.99 -4.44 -2.10
CA THR A 78 -25.68 -3.01 -2.09
C THR A 78 -24.25 -2.80 -1.59
N VAL A 79 -23.42 -2.23 -2.44
CA VAL A 79 -22.05 -1.81 -2.07
C VAL A 79 -22.11 -0.46 -1.36
N VAL A 80 -21.27 -0.26 -0.35
CA VAL A 80 -21.15 1.00 0.39
C VAL A 80 -19.77 1.61 0.16
N ASP A 81 -19.74 2.92 -0.18
CA ASP A 81 -18.45 3.61 -0.39
C ASP A 81 -17.67 3.71 0.93
N PRO A 82 -16.51 3.07 1.05
CA PRO A 82 -15.75 3.03 2.28
C PRO A 82 -15.13 4.37 2.68
N PHE A 83 -15.11 5.35 1.77
CA PHE A 83 -14.53 6.67 2.04
C PHE A 83 -15.54 7.69 2.61
N THR A 84 -16.83 7.36 2.58
CA THR A 84 -17.92 8.26 3.03
C THR A 84 -18.81 7.66 4.11
N ALA A 85 -18.75 6.35 4.35
CA ALA A 85 -19.60 5.69 5.33
C ALA A 85 -19.08 5.90 6.76
N GLU A 86 -19.87 6.61 7.58
CA GLU A 86 -19.57 6.76 9.03
C GLU A 86 -20.01 5.53 9.85
N ASP A 87 -21.08 4.83 9.42
CA ASP A 87 -21.67 3.67 10.10
C ASP A 87 -21.54 2.39 9.25
N TYR A 88 -20.34 2.07 8.82
CA TYR A 88 -20.08 0.87 8.04
C TYR A 88 -20.28 -0.38 8.90
N LYS A 89 -21.19 -1.27 8.50
CA LYS A 89 -21.43 -2.56 9.15
C LYS A 89 -20.95 -3.68 8.25
N THR A 90 -20.10 -4.52 8.78
CA THR A 90 -19.58 -5.68 8.07
C THR A 90 -20.61 -6.80 7.93
N SER A 91 -20.61 -7.48 6.78
CA SER A 91 -21.36 -8.71 6.54
C SER A 91 -20.53 -10.00 6.73
N TYR A 92 -19.30 -9.87 7.24
CA TYR A 92 -18.34 -10.98 7.36
C TYR A 92 -18.48 -11.80 8.65
N GLU A 93 -19.69 -12.23 8.99
CA GLU A 93 -19.97 -13.01 10.22
C GLU A 93 -19.21 -14.35 10.29
N LYS A 94 -18.87 -14.92 9.12
CA LYS A 94 -18.13 -16.19 9.02
C LYS A 94 -16.63 -16.06 9.25
N PHE A 95 -16.09 -14.85 9.27
CA PHE A 95 -14.65 -14.61 9.45
C PHE A 95 -14.38 -14.18 10.90
N GLN A 96 -13.61 -14.98 11.62
CA GLN A 96 -13.39 -14.83 13.06
C GLN A 96 -12.68 -13.54 13.44
N ASN A 97 -11.84 -12.98 12.55
CA ASN A 97 -11.07 -11.77 12.86
C ASN A 97 -10.67 -10.99 11.60
N THR A 98 -11.46 -9.98 11.25
CA THR A 98 -11.18 -9.08 10.13
C THR A 98 -10.06 -8.07 10.43
N ASN A 99 -9.59 -7.97 11.69
CA ASN A 99 -8.49 -7.07 12.08
C ASN A 99 -7.09 -7.61 11.72
N ILE A 100 -7.00 -8.87 11.32
CA ILE A 100 -5.77 -9.47 10.79
C ILE A 100 -5.81 -9.34 9.26
N PRO A 101 -4.68 -9.01 8.60
CA PRO A 101 -4.65 -9.02 7.15
C PRO A 101 -5.02 -10.40 6.59
N PHE A 102 -5.95 -10.41 5.67
CA PHE A 102 -6.37 -11.62 4.94
C PHE A 102 -5.32 -12.06 3.92
N ALA A 103 -4.68 -11.07 3.29
CA ALA A 103 -3.68 -11.23 2.24
C ALA A 103 -2.72 -10.04 2.22
N TYR A 104 -1.78 -10.06 1.29
CA TYR A 104 -1.00 -8.88 0.88
C TYR A 104 -1.26 -8.55 -0.58
N LEU A 105 -1.50 -7.28 -0.85
CA LEU A 105 -1.53 -6.71 -2.19
C LEU A 105 -0.13 -6.22 -2.55
N VAL A 106 0.41 -6.74 -3.65
CA VAL A 106 1.74 -6.39 -4.14
C VAL A 106 1.65 -5.71 -5.49
N ILE A 107 2.21 -4.52 -5.60
CA ILE A 107 2.25 -3.73 -6.83
C ILE A 107 3.72 -3.36 -7.09
N PRO A 108 4.47 -4.21 -7.81
CA PRO A 108 5.93 -4.06 -8.00
C PRO A 108 6.31 -2.72 -8.61
N LYS A 109 5.59 -2.27 -9.64
CA LYS A 109 5.84 -0.99 -10.31
C LYS A 109 5.80 0.21 -9.36
N LEU A 110 4.95 0.17 -8.34
CA LEU A 110 4.80 1.23 -7.34
C LEU A 110 5.64 0.98 -6.07
N ASP A 111 6.43 -0.09 -6.02
CA ASP A 111 7.15 -0.58 -4.82
C ASP A 111 6.21 -0.67 -3.61
N LYS A 112 4.99 -1.22 -3.83
CA LYS A 112 3.98 -1.33 -2.80
C LYS A 112 3.70 -2.78 -2.44
N ARG A 113 3.74 -3.04 -1.14
CA ARG A 113 3.29 -4.26 -0.49
C ARG A 113 2.42 -3.82 0.67
N LEU A 114 1.11 -3.97 0.51
CA LEU A 114 0.11 -3.42 1.42
C LEU A 114 -0.68 -4.57 2.07
N PRO A 115 -0.87 -4.56 3.40
CA PRO A 115 -1.76 -5.51 4.03
C PRO A 115 -3.17 -5.31 3.49
N LEU A 116 -3.78 -6.40 3.06
CA LEU A 116 -5.14 -6.44 2.53
C LEU A 116 -6.08 -7.04 3.59
N TYR A 117 -6.97 -6.20 4.08
CA TYR A 117 -8.00 -6.61 5.03
C TYR A 117 -9.28 -7.00 4.32
N LEU A 118 -10.09 -7.84 4.92
CA LEU A 118 -11.51 -7.93 4.60
C LEU A 118 -12.22 -6.77 5.30
N ASP A 119 -13.31 -6.28 4.69
CA ASP A 119 -14.11 -5.22 5.30
C ASP A 119 -13.42 -3.83 5.27
N ALA A 120 -13.81 -3.01 4.30
CA ALA A 120 -13.20 -1.72 4.04
C ALA A 120 -13.64 -0.62 5.02
N THR A 121 -13.48 -0.85 6.32
CA THR A 121 -13.68 0.18 7.35
C THR A 121 -12.62 1.28 7.23
N LEU A 122 -12.90 2.47 7.76
CA LEU A 122 -11.94 3.57 7.81
C LEU A 122 -10.65 3.17 8.54
N ASP A 123 -10.75 2.33 9.58
CA ASP A 123 -9.58 1.82 10.30
C ASP A 123 -8.72 0.93 9.41
N HIS A 124 -9.32 -0.05 8.72
CA HIS A 124 -8.60 -0.96 7.83
C HIS A 124 -7.91 -0.23 6.68
N ILE A 125 -8.62 0.67 5.98
CA ILE A 125 -8.02 1.44 4.88
C ILE A 125 -6.98 2.47 5.36
N SER A 126 -6.96 2.83 6.65
CA SER A 126 -5.92 3.68 7.23
C SER A 126 -4.61 2.91 7.51
N ARG A 127 -4.69 1.60 7.71
CA ARG A 127 -3.56 0.70 7.99
C ARG A 127 -3.02 0.00 6.74
N GLY A 128 -3.83 -0.08 5.69
CA GLY A 128 -3.48 -0.75 4.44
C GLY A 128 -4.50 -0.53 3.35
N VAL A 129 -4.91 -1.60 2.71
CA VAL A 129 -6.01 -1.65 1.76
C VAL A 129 -7.04 -2.66 2.24
N ALA A 130 -8.28 -2.52 1.81
CA ALA A 130 -9.32 -3.44 2.24
C ALA A 130 -10.30 -3.75 1.11
N GLN A 131 -10.80 -4.98 1.09
CA GLN A 131 -11.84 -5.41 0.18
C GLN A 131 -13.16 -4.75 0.58
N VAL A 132 -13.85 -4.20 -0.41
CA VAL A 132 -15.13 -3.50 -0.24
C VAL A 132 -16.24 -4.51 -0.06
N ASP A 133 -16.98 -4.41 1.04
CA ASP A 133 -18.13 -5.27 1.32
C ASP A 133 -19.17 -5.19 0.21
N GLY A 134 -19.82 -6.30 -0.10
CA GLY A 134 -20.70 -6.43 -1.26
C GLY A 134 -19.98 -6.74 -2.58
N THR A 135 -18.64 -6.78 -2.60
CA THR A 135 -17.84 -7.28 -3.72
C THR A 135 -17.18 -8.60 -3.38
N SER A 136 -16.66 -9.35 -4.36
CA SER A 136 -16.05 -10.65 -4.10
C SER A 136 -14.84 -10.55 -3.17
N ILE A 137 -14.64 -11.57 -2.32
CA ILE A 137 -13.40 -11.76 -1.55
C ILE A 137 -12.30 -12.23 -2.51
N PRO A 138 -11.06 -11.74 -2.40
CA PRO A 138 -9.99 -11.98 -3.37
C PRO A 138 -9.33 -13.37 -3.20
N VAL A 139 -10.10 -14.42 -3.41
CA VAL A 139 -9.61 -15.82 -3.48
C VAL A 139 -9.55 -16.32 -4.93
N GLY A 140 -9.93 -15.47 -5.90
CA GLY A 140 -10.03 -15.82 -7.31
C GLY A 140 -11.31 -16.58 -7.64
N GLY A 141 -11.40 -16.99 -8.91
CA GLY A 141 -12.50 -17.80 -9.43
C GLY A 141 -13.31 -17.11 -10.53
N PRO A 142 -13.99 -17.89 -11.38
CA PRO A 142 -14.75 -17.36 -12.49
C PRO A 142 -15.92 -16.48 -12.02
N GLY A 143 -16.14 -15.37 -12.72
CA GLY A 143 -17.21 -14.42 -12.41
C GLY A 143 -17.07 -13.73 -11.06
N THR A 144 -15.83 -13.56 -10.56
CA THR A 144 -15.55 -12.80 -9.34
C THR A 144 -15.00 -11.42 -9.68
N ARG A 145 -15.38 -10.42 -8.88
CA ARG A 145 -14.77 -9.09 -8.92
C ARG A 145 -14.55 -8.58 -7.50
N SER A 146 -13.30 -8.58 -7.06
CA SER A 146 -12.89 -8.05 -5.76
C SER A 146 -12.51 -6.60 -5.90
N VAL A 147 -13.24 -5.68 -5.27
CA VAL A 147 -12.88 -4.27 -5.22
C VAL A 147 -12.05 -4.01 -3.97
N ILE A 148 -10.84 -3.52 -4.16
CA ILE A 148 -9.87 -3.27 -3.08
C ILE A 148 -9.68 -1.76 -2.95
N ALA A 149 -10.18 -1.19 -1.85
CA ALA A 149 -10.11 0.23 -1.55
C ALA A 149 -8.82 0.58 -0.80
N GLY A 150 -8.23 1.72 -1.15
CA GLY A 150 -7.08 2.29 -0.46
C GLY A 150 -7.03 3.80 -0.58
N HIS A 151 -6.54 4.48 0.44
CA HIS A 151 -6.42 5.94 0.42
C HIS A 151 -5.48 6.44 -0.68
N ARG A 152 -5.84 7.53 -1.33
CA ARG A 152 -4.94 8.26 -2.24
C ARG A 152 -3.94 9.09 -1.45
N GLY A 153 -3.05 8.41 -0.70
CA GLY A 153 -2.13 8.96 0.28
C GLY A 153 -2.78 9.20 1.65
N TRP A 154 -2.10 8.81 2.71
CA TRP A 154 -2.59 8.91 4.08
C TRP A 154 -1.46 9.16 5.07
N TRP A 155 -1.49 10.31 5.76
CA TRP A 155 -0.58 10.65 6.88
C TRP A 155 0.90 10.22 6.70
N GLY A 156 1.48 10.54 5.52
CA GLY A 156 2.89 10.22 5.20
C GLY A 156 3.10 8.87 4.53
N ASP A 157 2.05 8.05 4.35
CA ASP A 157 2.06 6.89 3.48
C ASP A 157 1.50 7.23 2.10
N THR A 158 2.15 6.71 1.06
CA THR A 158 1.70 6.94 -0.32
C THR A 158 0.55 6.04 -0.72
N MET A 159 0.39 4.85 -0.08
CA MET A 159 -0.67 3.90 -0.40
C MET A 159 -0.98 3.85 -1.91
N PHE A 160 -2.20 4.21 -2.33
CA PHE A 160 -2.63 4.30 -3.72
C PHE A 160 -2.44 5.69 -4.36
N LEU A 161 -1.54 6.52 -3.83
CA LEU A 161 -1.29 7.87 -4.34
C LEU A 161 -1.00 7.88 -5.84
N TYR A 162 -0.18 6.93 -6.30
CA TYR A 162 0.29 6.82 -7.68
C TYR A 162 -0.40 5.69 -8.46
N LEU A 163 -1.60 5.29 -8.05
CA LEU A 163 -2.34 4.20 -8.72
C LEU A 163 -2.62 4.50 -10.20
N ASP A 164 -2.78 5.77 -10.56
CA ASP A 164 -2.96 6.24 -11.94
C ASP A 164 -1.75 6.00 -12.85
N GLN A 165 -0.56 5.74 -12.28
CA GLN A 165 0.67 5.43 -13.05
C GLN A 165 0.75 3.96 -13.52
N LEU A 166 -0.12 3.07 -13.02
CA LEU A 166 -0.22 1.73 -13.57
C LEU A 166 -0.73 1.81 -15.01
N ASN A 167 -0.15 1.02 -15.89
CA ASN A 167 -0.50 0.95 -17.31
C ASN A 167 -0.98 -0.45 -17.67
N TYR A 168 -1.65 -0.57 -18.81
CA TYR A 168 -1.99 -1.86 -19.40
C TYR A 168 -0.77 -2.79 -19.43
N GLY A 169 -0.94 -4.02 -18.96
CA GLY A 169 0.12 -5.02 -18.90
C GLY A 169 0.98 -4.99 -17.62
N ASP A 170 0.81 -4.00 -16.73
CA ASP A 170 1.49 -4.03 -15.43
C ASP A 170 0.90 -5.11 -14.52
N TYR A 171 1.75 -5.72 -13.69
CA TYR A 171 1.34 -6.81 -12.81
C TYR A 171 0.96 -6.32 -11.41
N VAL A 172 -0.04 -7.01 -10.87
CA VAL A 172 -0.50 -6.90 -9.49
C VAL A 172 -0.64 -8.30 -8.91
N TYR A 173 -0.26 -8.50 -7.65
CA TYR A 173 -0.32 -9.80 -7.02
C TYR A 173 -1.12 -9.75 -5.72
N ILE A 174 -1.84 -10.82 -5.45
CA ILE A 174 -2.44 -11.13 -4.14
C ILE A 174 -1.67 -12.31 -3.54
N GLU A 175 -0.98 -12.07 -2.45
CA GLU A 175 -0.23 -13.10 -1.72
C GLU A 175 -1.02 -13.52 -0.48
N ARG A 176 -1.42 -14.78 -0.41
CA ARG A 176 -2.17 -15.36 0.72
C ARG A 176 -1.75 -16.80 0.95
N ALA A 177 -1.39 -17.13 2.20
CA ALA A 177 -0.83 -18.43 2.56
C ALA A 177 0.35 -18.79 1.62
N GLU A 178 0.30 -19.98 1.00
CA GLU A 178 1.33 -20.42 0.03
C GLU A 178 0.97 -20.06 -1.41
N GLN A 179 -0.13 -19.32 -1.64
CA GLN A 179 -0.61 -18.99 -2.97
C GLN A 179 -0.31 -17.54 -3.32
N THR A 180 0.22 -17.34 -4.52
CA THR A 180 0.36 -16.02 -5.14
C THR A 180 -0.49 -15.98 -6.40
N MET A 181 -1.48 -15.09 -6.38
CA MET A 181 -2.36 -14.86 -7.52
C MET A 181 -1.86 -13.66 -8.31
N ARG A 182 -1.56 -13.86 -9.60
CA ARG A 182 -1.11 -12.80 -10.51
C ARG A 182 -2.28 -12.25 -11.32
N TYR A 183 -2.34 -10.93 -11.38
CA TYR A 183 -3.31 -10.17 -12.17
C TYR A 183 -2.58 -9.17 -13.06
N VAL A 184 -3.16 -8.87 -14.22
CA VAL A 184 -2.63 -7.93 -15.21
C VAL A 184 -3.60 -6.77 -15.36
N VAL A 185 -3.09 -5.55 -15.31
CA VAL A 185 -3.90 -4.33 -15.57
C VAL A 185 -4.50 -4.39 -16.96
N SER A 186 -5.84 -4.40 -17.03
CA SER A 186 -6.62 -4.48 -18.26
C SER A 186 -7.21 -3.15 -18.69
N ASP A 187 -7.67 -2.33 -17.75
CA ASP A 187 -8.28 -1.05 -18.04
C ASP A 187 -8.31 -0.14 -16.81
N LYS A 188 -8.62 1.14 -17.04
CA LYS A 188 -8.82 2.13 -15.98
C LYS A 188 -10.08 2.93 -16.28
N GLU A 189 -10.83 3.24 -15.23
CA GLU A 189 -12.03 4.07 -15.33
C GLU A 189 -12.16 5.01 -14.12
N VAL A 190 -12.84 6.12 -14.31
CA VAL A 190 -13.22 7.04 -13.24
C VAL A 190 -14.72 7.02 -13.14
N ILE A 191 -15.23 6.71 -11.96
CA ILE A 191 -16.66 6.57 -11.68
C ILE A 191 -17.12 7.56 -10.63
N ASP A 192 -18.43 7.83 -10.59
CA ASP A 192 -19.06 8.50 -9.47
C ASP A 192 -19.07 7.59 -8.23
N PRO A 193 -18.94 8.12 -7.00
CA PRO A 193 -18.96 7.30 -5.76
C PRO A 193 -20.25 6.50 -5.55
N TYR A 194 -21.31 6.79 -6.27
CA TYR A 194 -22.61 6.11 -6.17
C TYR A 194 -22.93 5.20 -7.37
N ASP A 195 -22.01 5.08 -8.33
CA ASP A 195 -22.19 4.27 -9.55
C ASP A 195 -21.77 2.81 -9.31
N TRP A 196 -22.48 2.13 -8.39
CA TRP A 196 -22.15 0.78 -7.92
C TRP A 196 -22.27 -0.29 -8.99
N ASP A 197 -23.10 -0.09 -10.01
CA ASP A 197 -23.24 -1.01 -11.14
C ASP A 197 -21.90 -1.22 -11.87
N LYS A 198 -21.02 -0.22 -11.79
CA LYS A 198 -19.66 -0.30 -12.33
C LYS A 198 -18.74 -1.26 -11.58
N LEU A 199 -19.13 -1.70 -10.38
CA LEU A 199 -18.36 -2.64 -9.56
C LEU A 199 -18.84 -4.09 -9.73
N ALA A 200 -19.92 -4.31 -10.47
CA ALA A 200 -20.45 -5.64 -10.72
C ALA A 200 -19.43 -6.56 -11.45
N PRO A 201 -19.49 -7.87 -11.25
CA PRO A 201 -18.71 -8.85 -12.02
C PRO A 201 -18.85 -8.65 -13.54
N ARG A 202 -17.81 -8.95 -14.31
CA ARG A 202 -17.79 -8.81 -15.77
C ARG A 202 -17.74 -10.19 -16.43
N GLY A 203 -18.89 -10.81 -16.66
CA GLY A 203 -18.99 -12.16 -17.21
C GLY A 203 -18.31 -13.18 -16.31
N ASP A 204 -17.56 -14.11 -16.90
CA ASP A 204 -16.82 -15.16 -16.16
C ASP A 204 -15.39 -14.73 -15.77
N ALA A 205 -15.01 -13.47 -15.99
CA ALA A 205 -13.67 -13.00 -15.68
C ALA A 205 -13.42 -12.98 -14.15
N ASP A 206 -12.22 -13.37 -13.74
CA ASP A 206 -11.68 -13.17 -12.39
C ASP A 206 -10.95 -11.83 -12.36
N ILE A 207 -11.50 -10.86 -11.63
CA ILE A 207 -11.06 -9.46 -11.63
C ILE A 207 -10.76 -8.98 -10.22
N ILE A 208 -9.67 -8.24 -10.06
CA ILE A 208 -9.47 -7.33 -8.94
C ILE A 208 -9.53 -5.89 -9.45
N SER A 209 -10.23 -5.01 -8.74
CA SER A 209 -10.34 -3.59 -9.05
C SER A 209 -9.74 -2.78 -7.91
N LEU A 210 -8.61 -2.12 -8.16
CA LEU A 210 -7.97 -1.26 -7.18
C LEU A 210 -8.67 0.10 -7.20
N MET A 211 -9.25 0.52 -6.08
CA MET A 211 -10.09 1.71 -5.98
C MET A 211 -9.46 2.77 -5.07
N THR A 212 -9.41 4.01 -5.55
CA THR A 212 -9.00 5.17 -4.74
C THR A 212 -9.73 6.44 -5.15
N CYS A 213 -9.63 7.48 -4.33
CA CYS A 213 -10.24 8.77 -4.63
C CYS A 213 -9.61 9.45 -5.86
N SER A 214 -10.41 10.18 -6.65
CA SER A 214 -10.02 10.91 -7.86
C SER A 214 -10.62 12.34 -7.85
N PRO A 215 -9.91 13.34 -8.42
CA PRO A 215 -8.58 13.35 -9.05
C PRO A 215 -7.40 13.27 -8.06
N PHE A 216 -6.17 13.42 -8.56
CA PHE A 216 -4.95 13.40 -7.73
C PHE A 216 -4.95 14.48 -6.64
N LEU A 217 -5.31 15.72 -6.99
CA LEU A 217 -5.43 16.82 -6.04
C LEU A 217 -6.88 16.97 -5.52
N PRO A 218 -7.07 17.35 -4.25
CA PRO A 218 -8.40 17.70 -3.74
C PRO A 218 -9.04 18.88 -4.51
N PRO A 219 -10.40 18.93 -4.60
CA PRO A 219 -11.34 17.95 -4.09
C PRO A 219 -11.35 16.66 -4.91
N ARG A 220 -11.72 15.54 -4.27
CA ARG A 220 -11.69 14.19 -4.84
C ARG A 220 -13.08 13.56 -4.85
N PRO A 221 -14.01 14.10 -5.65
CA PRO A 221 -15.39 13.64 -5.63
C PRO A 221 -15.59 12.26 -6.23
N ASN A 222 -14.72 11.83 -7.14
CA ASN A 222 -14.86 10.59 -7.90
C ASN A 222 -13.97 9.46 -7.36
N ARG A 223 -14.12 8.26 -7.93
CA ARG A 223 -13.29 7.08 -7.67
C ARG A 223 -12.54 6.68 -8.94
N LEU A 224 -11.23 6.50 -8.83
CA LEU A 224 -10.41 5.86 -9.85
C LEU A 224 -10.43 4.36 -9.59
N LEU A 225 -10.79 3.58 -10.60
CA LEU A 225 -10.64 2.14 -10.65
C LEU A 225 -9.51 1.77 -11.60
N VAL A 226 -8.62 0.89 -11.15
CA VAL A 226 -7.65 0.18 -12.00
C VAL A 226 -8.04 -1.28 -11.98
N ASN A 227 -8.59 -1.77 -13.09
CA ASN A 227 -9.09 -3.12 -13.24
C ASN A 227 -7.97 -4.04 -13.70
N CYS A 228 -7.82 -5.17 -13.02
CA CYS A 228 -6.79 -6.16 -13.32
C CYS A 228 -7.46 -7.52 -13.46
N VAL A 229 -7.22 -8.20 -14.58
CA VAL A 229 -7.76 -9.53 -14.89
C VAL A 229 -6.76 -10.59 -14.47
N ARG A 230 -7.26 -11.71 -13.95
CA ARG A 230 -6.47 -12.88 -13.60
C ARG A 230 -5.62 -13.32 -14.79
N ASP A 231 -4.33 -13.42 -14.57
CA ASP A 231 -3.42 -13.99 -15.53
C ASP A 231 -3.23 -15.49 -15.20
N GLU A 232 -4.00 -16.33 -15.89
CA GLU A 232 -3.92 -17.79 -15.76
C GLU A 232 -2.71 -18.40 -16.48
N THR A 233 -1.96 -17.61 -17.24
CA THR A 233 -0.73 -18.06 -17.86
C THR A 233 0.38 -18.37 -16.85
N THR A 234 0.04 -18.37 -15.57
CA THR A 234 0.84 -18.93 -14.46
C THR A 234 0.95 -20.48 -14.48
N LYS A 235 0.65 -21.13 -15.58
CA LYS A 235 1.45 -22.30 -15.90
C LYS A 235 2.86 -21.81 -16.10
N THR A 236 3.50 -21.63 -14.96
CA THR A 236 4.91 -21.31 -14.78
C THR A 236 5.46 -20.34 -15.83
N ILE A 237 5.92 -19.15 -15.41
CA ILE A 237 6.85 -18.31 -16.21
C ILE A 237 7.90 -19.20 -16.91
N ALA A 238 8.30 -20.31 -16.31
CA ALA A 238 9.11 -21.37 -16.88
C ALA A 238 8.54 -22.04 -18.15
N GLU A 239 7.22 -22.14 -18.31
CA GLU A 239 6.63 -22.72 -19.53
C GLU A 239 6.44 -21.70 -20.66
N GLU A 240 6.20 -20.45 -20.34
CA GLU A 240 6.05 -19.37 -21.33
C GLU A 240 7.41 -18.96 -21.93
N PHE A 241 8.51 -19.14 -21.20
CA PHE A 241 9.89 -18.92 -21.66
C PHE A 241 10.63 -20.21 -22.06
N LYS A 242 9.95 -21.33 -22.22
CA LYS A 242 10.50 -22.47 -22.93
C LYS A 242 10.72 -22.11 -24.42
N LEU A 243 11.87 -21.52 -24.67
CA LEU A 243 12.41 -21.52 -26.05
C LEU A 243 12.54 -22.96 -26.50
N PRO A 244 12.11 -23.30 -27.73
CA PRO A 244 12.24 -24.67 -28.25
C PRO A 244 13.69 -25.13 -28.18
N GLY A 245 13.96 -26.16 -27.37
CA GLY A 245 15.28 -26.79 -27.24
C GLY A 245 16.04 -26.59 -25.93
N THR A 246 15.40 -26.03 -24.88
CA THR A 246 16.04 -25.86 -23.55
C THR A 246 15.24 -26.56 -22.47
N ASP A 247 15.61 -27.82 -22.20
CA ASP A 247 14.97 -28.63 -21.16
C ASP A 247 15.49 -28.35 -19.72
N ASP A 248 16.49 -27.48 -19.56
CA ASP A 248 17.10 -27.14 -18.27
C ASP A 248 17.33 -25.64 -18.13
N TYR A 249 16.31 -24.89 -17.66
CA TYR A 249 16.55 -23.57 -17.06
C TYR A 249 16.78 -23.72 -15.56
N PRO A 250 17.93 -23.31 -15.03
CA PRO A 250 18.16 -23.31 -13.60
C PRO A 250 17.22 -22.31 -12.89
N VAL A 251 16.73 -22.69 -11.71
CA VAL A 251 15.82 -21.89 -10.87
C VAL A 251 16.30 -20.44 -10.67
N SER A 252 17.63 -20.20 -10.70
CA SER A 252 18.24 -18.87 -10.64
C SER A 252 17.87 -17.94 -11.80
N GLN A 253 17.47 -18.45 -12.98
CA GLN A 253 17.04 -17.61 -14.10
C GLN A 253 15.55 -17.26 -14.01
N ILE A 254 14.75 -18.09 -13.35
CA ILE A 254 13.35 -17.79 -13.04
C ILE A 254 13.29 -16.59 -12.08
N ASP A 255 14.13 -16.59 -11.04
CA ASP A 255 14.27 -15.47 -10.11
C ASP A 255 14.75 -14.19 -10.82
N GLU A 256 15.58 -14.29 -11.86
CA GLU A 256 16.08 -13.14 -12.62
C GLU A 256 14.99 -12.54 -13.54
N VAL A 257 14.16 -13.36 -14.16
CA VAL A 257 13.01 -12.92 -14.98
C VAL A 257 11.91 -12.37 -14.09
N GLU A 258 11.58 -13.03 -12.98
CA GLU A 258 10.62 -12.54 -12.00
C GLU A 258 11.08 -11.23 -11.36
N ASN A 259 12.36 -11.11 -11.03
CA ASN A 259 12.97 -9.85 -10.58
C ASN A 259 12.97 -8.76 -11.67
N LYS A 260 13.08 -9.11 -12.96
CA LYS A 260 13.07 -8.14 -14.06
C LYS A 260 11.66 -7.63 -14.38
N VAL A 261 10.67 -8.51 -14.30
CA VAL A 261 9.24 -8.18 -14.49
C VAL A 261 8.68 -7.50 -13.24
N SER A 262 9.14 -7.89 -12.05
CA SER A 262 8.79 -7.29 -10.76
C SER A 262 9.71 -6.14 -10.33
N SER A 263 10.65 -5.71 -11.18
CA SER A 263 11.60 -4.67 -10.82
C SER A 263 10.87 -3.37 -10.50
N THR A 264 11.01 -2.92 -9.27
CA THR A 264 10.62 -1.58 -8.83
C THR A 264 11.14 -0.55 -9.81
N ASP A 265 10.26 0.37 -10.24
CA ASP A 265 10.70 1.50 -11.03
C ASP A 265 11.90 2.17 -10.34
N LYS A 266 13.00 2.32 -11.07
CA LYS A 266 14.24 2.92 -10.54
C LYS A 266 13.99 4.29 -9.91
N THR A 267 13.03 5.04 -10.44
CA THR A 267 12.59 6.34 -9.92
C THR A 267 12.00 6.21 -8.53
N VAL A 268 11.18 5.19 -8.29
CA VAL A 268 10.56 4.94 -6.97
C VAL A 268 11.62 4.52 -5.95
N ALA A 269 12.54 3.61 -6.34
CA ALA A 269 13.64 3.19 -5.47
C ALA A 269 14.58 4.36 -5.12
N MET A 270 14.95 5.18 -6.09
CA MET A 270 15.78 6.38 -5.88
C MET A 270 15.09 7.39 -4.97
N THR A 271 13.79 7.63 -5.17
CA THR A 271 13.01 8.56 -4.34
C THR A 271 12.98 8.12 -2.88
N ARG A 272 12.87 6.81 -2.63
CA ARG A 272 12.89 6.27 -1.27
C ARG A 272 14.25 6.46 -0.59
N ILE A 273 15.34 6.13 -1.29
CA ILE A 273 16.70 6.35 -0.77
C ILE A 273 16.94 7.83 -0.51
N ALA A 274 16.56 8.70 -1.44
CA ALA A 274 16.70 10.15 -1.29
C ALA A 274 15.92 10.67 -0.07
N THR A 275 14.68 10.18 0.14
CA THR A 275 13.86 10.54 1.30
C THR A 275 14.55 10.17 2.61
N LEU A 276 15.12 8.96 2.71
CA LEU A 276 15.84 8.50 3.89
C LEU A 276 17.09 9.34 4.16
N VAL A 277 17.89 9.61 3.12
CA VAL A 277 19.10 10.43 3.22
C VAL A 277 18.75 11.85 3.67
N LEU A 278 17.71 12.46 3.10
CA LEU A 278 17.25 13.80 3.49
C LEU A 278 16.73 13.82 4.94
N ALA A 279 16.04 12.77 5.39
CA ALA A 279 15.59 12.64 6.77
C ALA A 279 16.79 12.63 7.75
N ILE A 280 17.82 11.84 7.45
CA ILE A 280 19.03 11.74 8.27
C ILE A 280 19.76 13.08 8.29
N LEU A 281 20.04 13.70 7.13
CA LEU A 281 20.73 14.98 7.01
C LEU A 281 19.97 16.10 7.74
N GLY A 282 18.66 16.18 7.54
CA GLY A 282 17.81 17.17 8.22
C GLY A 282 17.85 17.01 9.73
N THR A 283 17.80 15.78 10.24
CA THR A 283 17.91 15.49 11.68
C THR A 283 19.28 15.88 12.23
N LEU A 284 20.36 15.59 11.52
CA LEU A 284 21.72 16.01 11.93
C LEU A 284 21.85 17.52 11.99
N ILE A 285 21.36 18.22 10.96
CA ILE A 285 21.37 19.70 10.93
C ILE A 285 20.55 20.27 12.10
N PHE A 286 19.36 19.70 12.37
CA PHE A 286 18.52 20.10 13.48
C PHE A 286 19.28 19.98 14.82
N ILE A 287 19.94 18.84 15.07
CA ILE A 287 20.71 18.58 16.29
C ILE A 287 21.86 19.58 16.42
N ILE A 288 22.60 19.85 15.33
CA ILE A 288 23.71 20.82 15.34
C ILE A 288 23.22 22.24 15.69
N VAL A 289 22.13 22.67 15.06
CA VAL A 289 21.54 23.99 15.31
C VAL A 289 21.03 24.08 16.75
N LEU A 290 20.38 23.04 17.26
CA LEU A 290 19.87 22.96 18.63
C LEU A 290 21.01 23.03 19.66
N ILE A 291 22.09 22.27 19.46
CA ILE A 291 23.26 22.31 20.33
C ILE A 291 23.90 23.71 20.34
N ARG A 292 24.05 24.33 19.16
CA ARG A 292 24.57 25.71 19.06
C ARG A 292 23.68 26.71 19.78
N PHE A 293 22.37 26.58 19.65
CA PHE A 293 21.39 27.42 20.34
C PHE A 293 21.49 27.26 21.86
N ILE A 294 21.48 26.03 22.38
CA ILE A 294 21.60 25.74 23.82
C ILE A 294 22.91 26.27 24.39
N ARG A 295 24.05 26.08 23.71
CA ARG A 295 25.36 26.60 24.14
C ARG A 295 25.35 28.12 24.22
N ARG A 296 24.77 28.82 23.23
CA ARG A 296 24.64 30.28 23.25
C ARG A 296 23.71 30.76 24.35
N LEU A 297 22.61 30.08 24.60
CA LEU A 297 21.66 30.37 25.68
C LEU A 297 22.35 30.30 27.05
N LYS A 298 23.06 29.18 27.34
CA LYS A 298 23.82 28.99 28.59
C LYS A 298 24.86 30.10 28.78
N ASN A 299 25.61 30.47 27.73
CA ASN A 299 26.59 31.55 27.81
C ASN A 299 25.94 32.91 28.08
N THR A 300 24.72 33.15 27.65
CA THR A 300 24.00 34.41 27.89
C THR A 300 23.48 34.47 29.32
N ILE A 301 23.01 33.33 29.88
CA ILE A 301 22.53 33.25 31.27
C ILE A 301 23.70 33.38 32.25
N ASN A 302 24.80 32.67 32.02
CA ASN A 302 25.97 32.72 32.94
C ASN A 302 26.74 34.03 32.93
N ASN A 303 26.44 34.98 32.00
CA ASN A 303 27.05 36.28 31.88
C ASN A 303 26.08 37.41 32.30
N ARG A 304 24.96 37.08 32.95
CA ARG A 304 24.05 38.00 33.66
C ARG A 304 24.35 37.92 35.16
#